data_cccd89279c85e9608400c0a114136c96
#
_entry.id   cccd89279c85e9608400c0a114136c96
#
_cell.length_a   1.000
_cell.length_b   1.000
_cell.length_c   1.000
_cell.angle_alpha   90.00
_cell.angle_beta   90.00
_cell.angle_gamma   90.00
#
_symmetry.space_group_name_H-M   'P 1'
#
loop_
_entity.id
_entity.type
_entity.pdbx_description
1 polymer ?
#
loop_
_entity_poly.entity_id
_entity_poly.type
_entity_poly.pdbx_seq_one_letter_code
_entity_poly.pdbx_strand_id
1 'polypeptide(L)'
;YSHGLASLGNENSFKAEVKRQSKKIKEYFGYTPKVLRNSSLIYSYEIGRMAADMKFKGMITEGAKHALGWRSPHYLYECALAPQLKLILRDVTLSDDISLRFNNSEWQGYPLFADNFINQIADQPAEEQIYGLFMNLTALGIEQPLYSNILEFFKALPECARQRGITFSTPTEI
;
A
#
# COMPACT_ATOMS: atom_id res chain seq x y z
N TYR A 1 9.93 -1.37 16.02
CA TYR A 1 11.31 -0.92 16.12
C TYR A 1 11.41 0.40 15.38
N SER A 2 12.47 1.14 15.30
CA SER A 2 12.43 2.56 15.01
C SER A 2 11.44 2.91 13.87
N HIS A 3 10.70 3.99 14.03
CA HIS A 3 9.96 4.63 12.94
C HIS A 3 11.02 5.22 12.01
N GLY A 4 11.60 4.32 11.23
CA GLY A 4 12.91 4.50 10.69
C GLY A 4 12.94 5.43 9.52
N LEU A 5 13.37 6.61 9.80
CA LEU A 5 14.22 7.33 8.88
C LEU A 5 15.58 6.60 8.69
N ALA A 6 15.70 5.35 9.19
CA ALA A 6 16.89 4.53 9.05
C ALA A 6 17.29 4.34 7.58
N SER A 7 16.33 4.30 6.68
CA SER A 7 16.55 4.25 5.23
C SER A 7 17.18 5.53 4.65
N LEU A 8 17.09 6.65 5.34
CA LEU A 8 17.71 7.93 4.96
C LEU A 8 19.09 8.14 5.62
N GLY A 9 19.47 7.23 6.51
CA GLY A 9 20.73 7.28 7.24
C GLY A 9 21.76 6.31 6.66
N ASN A 10 22.34 5.52 7.56
CA ASN A 10 23.40 4.57 7.21
C ASN A 10 22.83 3.25 6.67
N GLU A 11 23.30 2.80 5.51
CA GLU A 11 22.90 1.54 4.86
C GLU A 11 22.98 0.33 5.79
N ASN A 12 24.07 0.23 6.57
CA ASN A 12 24.29 -0.89 7.48
C ASN A 12 23.25 -0.92 8.61
N SER A 13 22.92 0.24 9.17
CA SER A 13 21.87 0.38 10.20
C SER A 13 20.51 0.00 9.64
N PHE A 14 20.17 0.48 8.46
CA PHE A 14 18.92 0.11 7.77
C PHE A 14 18.82 -1.41 7.57
N LYS A 15 19.84 -2.00 6.97
CA LYS A 15 19.88 -3.46 6.74
C LYS A 15 19.80 -4.26 8.05
N ALA A 16 20.45 -3.80 9.12
CA ALA A 16 20.40 -4.46 10.43
C ALA A 16 18.98 -4.42 11.04
N GLU A 17 18.28 -3.28 10.94
CA GLU A 17 16.92 -3.15 11.44
C GLU A 17 15.92 -3.99 10.65
N VAL A 18 16.01 -3.99 9.33
CA VAL A 18 15.14 -4.82 8.47
C VAL A 18 15.36 -6.31 8.76
N LYS A 19 16.62 -6.76 8.92
CA LYS A 19 16.93 -8.14 9.31
C LYS A 19 16.35 -8.51 10.68
N ARG A 20 16.48 -7.61 11.66
CA ARG A 20 15.91 -7.82 13.00
C ARG A 20 14.39 -7.93 12.95
N GLN A 21 13.72 -7.05 12.20
CA GLN A 21 12.27 -7.11 12.00
C GLN A 21 11.85 -8.41 11.31
N SER A 22 12.54 -8.80 10.24
CA SER A 22 12.27 -10.05 9.52
C SER A 22 12.40 -11.29 10.43
N LYS A 23 13.42 -11.29 11.31
CA LYS A 23 13.60 -12.35 12.31
C LYS A 23 12.41 -12.39 13.28
N LYS A 24 11.92 -11.23 13.76
CA LYS A 24 10.76 -11.17 14.65
C LYS A 24 9.47 -11.65 13.97
N ILE A 25 9.25 -11.28 12.72
CA ILE A 25 8.10 -11.79 11.95
C ILE A 25 8.18 -13.31 11.85
N LYS A 26 9.36 -13.86 11.54
CA LYS A 26 9.54 -15.31 11.49
C LYS A 26 9.32 -15.99 12.84
N GLU A 27 9.78 -15.38 13.93
CA GLU A 27 9.60 -15.89 15.29
C GLU A 27 8.11 -15.96 15.69
N TYR A 28 7.33 -14.90 15.39
CA TYR A 28 5.93 -14.83 15.80
C TYR A 28 4.94 -15.51 14.85
N PHE A 29 5.23 -15.49 13.55
CA PHE A 29 4.29 -15.92 12.51
C PHE A 29 4.76 -17.11 11.68
N GLY A 30 5.98 -17.61 11.91
CA GLY A 30 6.50 -18.82 11.25
C GLY A 30 6.99 -18.64 9.81
N TYR A 31 6.84 -17.45 9.19
CA TYR A 31 7.26 -17.21 7.81
C TYR A 31 8.30 -16.09 7.68
N THR A 32 9.11 -16.17 6.63
CA THR A 32 10.05 -15.11 6.29
C THR A 32 9.41 -14.13 5.32
N PRO A 33 9.32 -12.82 5.64
CA PRO A 33 8.69 -11.84 4.76
C PRO A 33 9.45 -11.71 3.44
N LYS A 34 8.71 -11.61 2.34
CA LYS A 34 9.24 -11.47 0.98
C LYS A 34 9.03 -10.08 0.40
N VAL A 35 8.16 -9.30 1.00
CA VAL A 35 7.84 -7.93 0.58
C VAL A 35 8.19 -6.97 1.71
N LEU A 36 8.86 -5.88 1.39
CA LEU A 36 9.25 -4.84 2.31
C LEU A 36 8.31 -3.63 2.16
N ARG A 37 7.80 -3.13 3.29
CA ARG A 37 7.22 -1.79 3.39
C ARG A 37 8.14 -0.93 4.25
N ASN A 38 8.72 0.10 3.66
CA ASN A 38 9.51 1.06 4.42
C ASN A 38 8.62 2.03 5.19
N SER A 39 9.11 2.60 6.28
CA SER A 39 8.39 3.62 7.05
C SER A 39 8.00 4.78 6.15
N SER A 40 6.77 5.29 6.35
CA SER A 40 6.19 6.38 5.55
C SER A 40 6.26 6.17 4.03
N LEU A 41 6.34 4.90 3.59
CA LEU A 41 6.47 4.51 2.18
C LEU A 41 7.65 5.17 1.45
N ILE A 42 8.67 5.65 2.20
CA ILE A 42 9.85 6.29 1.63
C ILE A 42 10.58 5.33 0.71
N TYR A 43 10.85 5.80 -0.49
CA TYR A 43 11.54 5.05 -1.53
C TYR A 43 12.59 5.91 -2.24
N SER A 44 13.70 5.28 -2.58
CA SER A 44 14.65 5.70 -3.60
C SER A 44 15.17 4.46 -4.32
N TYR A 45 15.85 4.65 -5.46
CA TYR A 45 16.44 3.51 -6.18
C TYR A 45 17.47 2.76 -5.31
N GLU A 46 18.21 3.47 -4.45
CA GLU A 46 19.18 2.88 -3.53
C GLU A 46 18.49 2.04 -2.45
N ILE A 47 17.38 2.52 -1.89
CA ILE A 47 16.57 1.76 -0.93
C ILE A 47 16.03 0.49 -1.59
N GLY A 48 15.54 0.58 -2.83
CA GLY A 48 15.12 -0.58 -3.61
C GLY A 48 16.26 -1.57 -3.83
N ARG A 49 17.45 -1.08 -4.23
CA ARG A 49 18.65 -1.94 -4.36
C ARG A 49 18.98 -2.64 -3.04
N MET A 50 18.99 -1.92 -1.92
CA MET A 50 19.21 -2.52 -0.61
C MET A 50 18.19 -3.60 -0.25
N ALA A 51 16.90 -3.40 -0.58
CA ALA A 51 15.85 -4.39 -0.38
C ALA A 51 16.10 -5.64 -1.24
N ALA A 52 16.48 -5.47 -2.50
CA ALA A 52 16.84 -6.57 -3.39
C ALA A 52 18.05 -7.35 -2.91
N ASP A 53 19.11 -6.67 -2.42
CA ASP A 53 20.28 -7.30 -1.81
C ASP A 53 19.90 -8.18 -0.60
N MET A 54 18.91 -7.74 0.18
CA MET A 54 18.34 -8.52 1.30
C MET A 54 17.37 -9.62 0.86
N LYS A 55 17.23 -9.87 -0.45
CA LYS A 55 16.40 -10.94 -1.04
C LYS A 55 14.89 -10.71 -0.92
N PHE A 56 14.44 -9.49 -0.74
CA PHE A 56 13.05 -9.16 -0.95
C PHE A 56 12.68 -9.29 -2.43
N LYS A 57 11.44 -9.70 -2.69
CA LYS A 57 10.90 -9.85 -4.05
C LYS A 57 10.10 -8.63 -4.47
N GLY A 58 9.51 -7.94 -3.52
CA GLY A 58 8.73 -6.74 -3.75
C GLY A 58 8.91 -5.70 -2.66
N MET A 59 8.52 -4.48 -2.99
CA MET A 59 8.48 -3.36 -2.05
C MET A 59 7.21 -2.54 -2.28
N ILE A 60 6.61 -2.09 -1.18
CA ILE A 60 5.46 -1.20 -1.22
C ILE A 60 5.97 0.23 -1.05
N THR A 61 5.58 1.11 -1.95
CA THR A 61 6.04 2.51 -1.98
C THR A 61 4.89 3.48 -2.24
N GLU A 62 5.14 4.76 -2.09
CA GLU A 62 4.17 5.79 -2.42
C GLU A 62 4.05 5.97 -3.94
N GLY A 63 2.81 6.12 -4.44
CA GLY A 63 2.51 6.46 -5.83
C GLY A 63 2.67 7.96 -6.08
N ALA A 64 3.89 8.48 -5.92
CA ALA A 64 4.17 9.91 -5.95
C ALA A 64 4.00 10.50 -7.35
N LYS A 65 3.00 11.34 -7.55
CA LYS A 65 2.67 11.95 -8.86
C LYS A 65 3.86 12.67 -9.52
N HIS A 66 4.71 13.34 -8.74
CA HIS A 66 5.90 14.04 -9.29
C HIS A 66 6.95 13.07 -9.86
N ALA A 67 7.03 11.83 -9.36
CA ALA A 67 7.92 10.80 -9.88
C ALA A 67 7.29 10.01 -11.03
N LEU A 68 5.99 9.78 -10.97
CA LEU A 68 5.23 9.06 -12.01
C LEU A 68 4.99 9.93 -13.26
N GLY A 69 4.83 11.25 -13.08
CA GLY A 69 4.41 12.15 -14.14
C GLY A 69 3.00 11.79 -14.64
N TRP A 70 2.89 11.41 -15.90
CA TRP A 70 1.63 11.01 -16.52
C TRP A 70 1.26 9.52 -16.32
N ARG A 71 2.18 8.73 -15.77
CA ARG A 71 1.98 7.28 -15.58
C ARG A 71 1.03 7.00 -14.42
N SER A 72 0.20 5.97 -14.57
CA SER A 72 -0.69 5.50 -13.51
C SER A 72 0.07 4.74 -12.41
N PRO A 73 -0.35 4.84 -11.12
CA PRO A 73 0.18 4.00 -10.04
C PRO A 73 -0.33 2.54 -10.10
N HIS A 74 -1.24 2.21 -11.01
CA HIS A 74 -1.97 0.93 -11.06
C HIS A 74 -1.26 -0.17 -11.85
N TYR A 75 0.05 -0.01 -12.09
CA TYR A 75 0.91 -1.00 -12.71
C TYR A 75 1.91 -1.57 -11.72
N LEU A 76 2.39 -2.78 -12.01
CA LEU A 76 3.53 -3.35 -11.31
C LEU A 76 4.82 -2.74 -11.89
N TYR A 77 5.52 -1.97 -11.06
CA TYR A 77 6.77 -1.32 -11.43
C TYR A 77 7.99 -2.17 -11.04
N GLU A 78 9.15 -1.75 -11.52
CA GLU A 78 10.44 -2.35 -11.20
C GLU A 78 11.40 -1.32 -10.62
N CYS A 79 12.26 -1.75 -9.71
CA CYS A 79 13.34 -0.89 -9.23
C CYS A 79 14.40 -0.71 -10.31
N ALA A 80 14.71 0.53 -10.70
CA ALA A 80 15.66 0.81 -11.77
C ALA A 80 17.06 0.25 -11.52
N LEU A 81 17.53 0.20 -10.27
CA LEU A 81 18.84 -0.36 -9.90
C LEU A 81 18.79 -1.87 -9.59
N ALA A 82 17.61 -2.48 -9.55
CA ALA A 82 17.41 -3.89 -9.27
C ALA A 82 16.08 -4.38 -9.87
N PRO A 83 15.99 -4.62 -11.20
CA PRO A 83 14.73 -4.91 -11.89
C PRO A 83 13.98 -6.16 -11.38
N GLN A 84 14.68 -7.07 -10.69
CA GLN A 84 14.07 -8.23 -10.03
C GLN A 84 13.22 -7.87 -8.81
N LEU A 85 13.34 -6.64 -8.26
CA LEU A 85 12.49 -6.14 -7.19
C LEU A 85 11.27 -5.45 -7.80
N LYS A 86 10.10 -5.98 -7.51
CA LYS A 86 8.83 -5.38 -7.95
C LYS A 86 8.37 -4.30 -6.98
N LEU A 87 7.74 -3.27 -7.51
CA LEU A 87 7.22 -2.15 -6.72
C LEU A 87 5.71 -2.08 -6.88
N ILE A 88 5.00 -2.16 -5.75
CA ILE A 88 3.57 -1.95 -5.66
C ILE A 88 3.37 -0.54 -5.12
N LEU A 89 2.70 0.29 -5.89
CA LEU A 89 2.51 1.70 -5.56
C LEU A 89 1.19 1.91 -4.81
N ARG A 90 1.24 2.78 -3.80
CA ARG A 90 0.02 3.25 -3.15
C ARG A 90 -0.76 4.15 -4.09
N ASP A 91 -2.05 3.85 -4.28
CA ASP A 91 -2.97 4.85 -4.79
C ASP A 91 -3.29 5.85 -3.68
N VAL A 92 -2.78 7.06 -3.84
CA VAL A 92 -2.95 8.15 -2.86
C VAL A 92 -4.42 8.55 -2.78
N THR A 93 -5.08 8.70 -3.93
CA THR A 93 -6.46 9.21 -3.99
C THR A 93 -7.43 8.25 -3.33
N LEU A 94 -7.43 7.00 -3.76
CA LEU A 94 -8.34 5.97 -3.22
C LEU A 94 -8.04 5.66 -1.74
N SER A 95 -6.77 5.65 -1.34
CA SER A 95 -6.40 5.44 0.06
C SER A 95 -6.85 6.60 0.96
N ASP A 96 -6.71 7.84 0.49
CA ASP A 96 -7.09 9.05 1.23
C ASP A 96 -8.61 9.27 1.25
N ASP A 97 -9.35 8.78 0.25
CA ASP A 97 -10.81 8.78 0.26
C ASP A 97 -11.34 8.00 1.47
N ILE A 98 -10.70 6.87 1.77
CA ILE A 98 -11.07 6.07 2.94
C ILE A 98 -10.48 6.65 4.23
N SER A 99 -9.18 6.96 4.26
CA SER A 99 -8.50 7.29 5.51
C SER A 99 -8.74 8.71 5.98
N LEU A 100 -8.92 9.67 5.08
CA LEU A 100 -9.01 11.09 5.41
C LEU A 100 -10.38 11.69 5.10
N ARG A 101 -11.00 11.31 3.98
CA ARG A 101 -12.21 11.98 3.47
C ARG A 101 -13.52 11.26 3.80
N PHE A 102 -13.46 10.03 4.29
CA PHE A 102 -14.64 9.15 4.48
C PHE A 102 -15.79 9.80 5.25
N ASN A 103 -15.50 10.54 6.32
CA ASN A 103 -16.50 11.22 7.15
C ASN A 103 -16.56 12.74 6.90
N ASN A 104 -16.01 13.22 5.81
CA ASN A 104 -16.06 14.65 5.46
C ASN A 104 -17.28 14.96 4.60
N SER A 105 -18.33 15.54 5.21
CA SER A 105 -19.56 15.90 4.52
C SER A 105 -19.42 17.01 3.44
N GLU A 106 -18.32 17.76 3.46
CA GLU A 106 -18.01 18.78 2.44
C GLU A 106 -17.30 18.19 1.22
N TRP A 107 -16.81 16.94 1.33
CA TRP A 107 -16.18 16.27 0.21
C TRP A 107 -17.25 15.82 -0.82
N GLN A 108 -17.00 16.08 -2.10
CA GLN A 108 -17.95 15.74 -3.18
C GLN A 108 -18.26 14.24 -3.30
N GLY A 109 -17.38 13.37 -2.83
CA GLY A 109 -17.60 11.91 -2.81
C GLY A 109 -18.36 11.41 -1.58
N TYR A 110 -18.75 12.29 -0.68
CA TYR A 110 -19.51 11.90 0.52
C TYR A 110 -21.01 11.72 0.20
N PRO A 111 -21.67 10.71 0.78
CA PRO A 111 -21.11 9.59 1.56
C PRO A 111 -20.47 8.52 0.67
N LEU A 112 -19.30 7.97 1.10
CA LEU A 112 -18.61 6.94 0.36
C LEU A 112 -19.21 5.56 0.70
N PHE A 113 -19.88 4.95 -0.27
CA PHE A 113 -20.37 3.57 -0.18
C PHE A 113 -19.41 2.59 -0.88
N ALA A 114 -19.43 1.32 -0.43
CA ALA A 114 -18.52 0.29 -0.94
C ALA A 114 -18.72 0.01 -2.44
N ASP A 115 -19.97 0.03 -2.92
CA ASP A 115 -20.31 -0.14 -4.33
C ASP A 115 -19.80 1.01 -5.19
N ASN A 116 -19.97 2.27 -4.74
CA ASN A 116 -19.46 3.44 -5.44
C ASN A 116 -17.92 3.42 -5.50
N PHE A 117 -17.25 3.04 -4.39
CA PHE A 117 -15.80 2.91 -4.34
C PHE A 117 -15.28 1.84 -5.32
N ILE A 118 -15.92 0.68 -5.35
CA ILE A 118 -15.56 -0.39 -6.27
C ILE A 118 -15.87 -0.02 -7.72
N ASN A 119 -16.96 0.70 -8.00
CA ASN A 119 -17.25 1.19 -9.34
C ASN A 119 -16.18 2.14 -9.85
N GLN A 120 -15.64 3.04 -9.01
CA GLN A 120 -14.51 3.90 -9.38
C GLN A 120 -13.28 3.11 -9.84
N ILE A 121 -13.03 1.94 -9.22
CA ILE A 121 -11.93 1.05 -9.62
C ILE A 121 -12.30 0.32 -10.91
N ALA A 122 -13.51 -0.22 -11.02
CA ALA A 122 -13.97 -0.99 -12.18
C ALA A 122 -14.09 -0.15 -13.46
N ASP A 123 -14.29 1.15 -13.33
CA ASP A 123 -14.40 2.09 -14.45
C ASP A 123 -13.03 2.58 -14.98
N GLN A 124 -11.93 2.16 -14.34
CA GLN A 124 -10.58 2.48 -14.83
C GLN A 124 -10.22 1.65 -16.08
N PRO A 125 -9.23 2.08 -16.88
CA PRO A 125 -8.77 1.33 -18.04
C PRO A 125 -8.41 -0.13 -17.68
N ALA A 126 -8.78 -1.07 -18.54
CA ALA A 126 -8.58 -2.50 -18.30
C ALA A 126 -7.10 -2.92 -18.14
N GLU A 127 -6.18 -2.09 -18.59
CA GLU A 127 -4.74 -2.28 -18.44
C GLU A 127 -4.25 -1.97 -17.01
N GLU A 128 -5.02 -1.19 -16.25
CA GLU A 128 -4.72 -0.84 -14.87
C GLU A 128 -5.25 -1.94 -13.94
N GLN A 129 -4.35 -2.79 -13.44
CA GLN A 129 -4.72 -4.05 -12.80
C GLN A 129 -4.46 -4.11 -11.29
N ILE A 130 -3.65 -3.19 -10.75
CA ILE A 130 -3.18 -3.26 -9.37
C ILE A 130 -3.51 -1.97 -8.62
N TYR A 131 -4.38 -2.06 -7.65
CA TYR A 131 -4.79 -0.93 -6.82
C TYR A 131 -4.24 -1.08 -5.41
N GLY A 132 -3.17 -0.37 -5.11
CA GLY A 132 -2.52 -0.39 -3.80
C GLY A 132 -3.25 0.51 -2.78
N LEU A 133 -4.11 -0.07 -1.96
CA LEU A 133 -4.79 0.66 -0.88
C LEU A 133 -3.98 0.53 0.41
N PHE A 134 -3.31 1.59 0.81
CA PHE A 134 -2.50 1.62 2.03
C PHE A 134 -2.88 2.78 2.94
N MET A 135 -3.23 2.46 4.17
CA MET A 135 -3.59 3.42 5.19
C MET A 135 -3.12 2.95 6.58
N ASN A 136 -3.10 3.84 7.54
CA ASN A 136 -2.87 3.47 8.93
C ASN A 136 -4.10 2.74 9.50
N LEU A 137 -3.87 1.79 10.38
CA LEU A 137 -4.97 1.10 11.06
C LEU A 137 -5.81 2.05 11.93
N THR A 138 -5.24 3.18 12.34
CA THR A 138 -5.92 4.26 13.04
C THR A 138 -7.09 4.87 12.25
N ALA A 139 -7.11 4.70 10.92
CA ALA A 139 -8.26 5.04 10.09
C ALA A 139 -9.55 4.32 10.56
N LEU A 140 -9.41 3.13 11.17
CA LEU A 140 -10.54 2.34 11.66
C LEU A 140 -10.87 2.69 13.11
N GLY A 141 -11.68 3.71 13.33
CA GLY A 141 -12.24 4.06 14.63
C GLY A 141 -11.56 5.20 15.38
N ILE A 142 -10.41 5.70 14.91
CA ILE A 142 -9.73 6.89 15.46
C ILE A 142 -9.86 8.07 14.51
N GLU A 143 -9.29 7.98 13.30
CA GLU A 143 -9.36 9.03 12.28
C GLU A 143 -10.77 9.08 11.67
N GLN A 144 -11.35 7.90 11.40
CA GLN A 144 -12.75 7.76 11.00
C GLN A 144 -13.53 7.14 12.19
N PRO A 145 -14.37 7.92 12.88
CA PRO A 145 -15.12 7.44 14.02
C PRO A 145 -16.07 6.28 13.66
N LEU A 146 -16.36 5.41 14.62
CA LEU A 146 -17.23 4.24 14.38
C LEU A 146 -18.64 4.63 13.89
N TYR A 147 -19.16 5.79 14.30
CA TYR A 147 -20.46 6.30 13.82
C TYR A 147 -20.44 6.71 12.35
N SER A 148 -19.28 6.82 11.72
CA SER A 148 -19.16 7.06 10.26
C SER A 148 -19.57 5.85 9.41
N ASN A 149 -19.83 4.70 10.03
CA ASN A 149 -20.09 3.42 9.37
C ASN A 149 -18.90 2.86 8.57
N ILE A 150 -17.68 3.26 8.88
CA ILE A 150 -16.48 2.76 8.18
C ILE A 150 -16.34 1.24 8.28
N LEU A 151 -16.74 0.62 9.38
CA LEU A 151 -16.68 -0.84 9.52
C LEU A 151 -17.68 -1.54 8.60
N GLU A 152 -18.87 -0.97 8.40
CA GLU A 152 -19.87 -1.52 7.48
C GLU A 152 -19.41 -1.37 6.02
N PHE A 153 -18.73 -0.26 5.69
CA PHE A 153 -18.07 -0.10 4.40
C PHE A 153 -17.08 -1.26 4.14
N PHE A 154 -16.17 -1.54 5.10
CA PHE A 154 -15.20 -2.63 4.95
C PHE A 154 -15.85 -4.02 4.92
N LYS A 155 -16.96 -4.25 5.60
CA LYS A 155 -17.71 -5.51 5.51
C LYS A 155 -18.35 -5.73 4.15
N ALA A 156 -18.86 -4.67 3.53
CA ALA A 156 -19.50 -4.74 2.22
C ALA A 156 -18.49 -4.83 1.06
N LEU A 157 -17.30 -4.28 1.24
CA LEU A 157 -16.30 -4.11 0.20
C LEU A 157 -15.94 -5.42 -0.55
N PRO A 158 -15.72 -6.59 0.12
CA PRO A 158 -15.38 -7.82 -0.57
C PRO A 158 -16.48 -8.32 -1.52
N GLU A 159 -17.74 -8.20 -1.13
CA GLU A 159 -18.86 -8.64 -1.96
C GLU A 159 -19.04 -7.71 -3.17
N CYS A 160 -18.94 -6.39 -2.98
CA CYS A 160 -18.99 -5.43 -4.07
C CYS A 160 -17.86 -5.68 -5.08
N ALA A 161 -16.64 -5.95 -4.60
CA ALA A 161 -15.49 -6.28 -5.43
C ALA A 161 -15.73 -7.56 -6.25
N ARG A 162 -16.19 -8.62 -5.61
CA ARG A 162 -16.51 -9.90 -6.26
C ARG A 162 -17.52 -9.75 -7.41
N GLN A 163 -18.55 -8.92 -7.20
CA GLN A 163 -19.59 -8.65 -8.22
C GLN A 163 -19.03 -7.95 -9.46
N ARG A 164 -17.91 -7.24 -9.33
CA ARG A 164 -17.20 -6.54 -10.42
C ARG A 164 -15.98 -7.31 -10.95
N GLY A 165 -15.77 -8.56 -10.50
CA GLY A 165 -14.61 -9.36 -10.91
C GLY A 165 -13.28 -8.88 -10.33
N ILE A 166 -13.31 -8.04 -9.29
CA ILE A 166 -12.13 -7.55 -8.58
C ILE A 166 -11.83 -8.47 -7.41
N THR A 167 -10.56 -8.86 -7.25
CA THR A 167 -10.09 -9.75 -6.19
C THR A 167 -9.12 -9.03 -5.26
N PHE A 168 -9.17 -9.38 -3.97
CA PHE A 168 -8.16 -8.98 -3.01
C PHE A 168 -6.98 -9.96 -3.07
N SER A 169 -5.77 -9.42 -3.10
CA SER A 169 -4.54 -10.21 -3.14
C SER A 169 -3.55 -9.74 -2.09
N THR A 170 -2.70 -10.64 -1.63
CA THR A 170 -1.53 -10.26 -0.85
C THR A 170 -0.41 -9.78 -1.78
N PRO A 171 0.53 -8.94 -1.30
CA PRO A 171 1.64 -8.48 -2.11
C PRO A 171 2.59 -9.57 -2.62
N THR A 172 2.41 -10.83 -2.19
CA THR A 172 3.21 -11.98 -2.64
C THR A 172 2.51 -12.81 -3.70
N GLU A 173 1.24 -12.52 -3.97
CA GLU A 173 0.43 -13.18 -5.02
C GLU A 173 0.45 -12.38 -6.34
N ILE A 174 0.87 -11.13 -6.27
CA ILE A 174 1.11 -10.24 -7.40
C ILE A 174 2.54 -10.45 -7.91
#